data_bc0a56e859385e91ad8b169b27e88ca1
#
_entry.id   bc0a56e859385e91ad8b169b27e88ca1
#
_cell.length_a   1.000
_cell.length_b   1.000
_cell.length_c   1.000
_cell.angle_alpha   90.00
_cell.angle_beta   90.00
_cell.angle_gamma   90.00
#
_symmetry.space_group_name_H-M   'P 1'
#
loop_
_entity.id
_entity.type
_entity.pdbx_description
1 polymer ?
#
loop_
_entity_poly.entity_id
_entity_poly.type
_entity_poly.pdbx_seq_one_letter_code
_entity_poly.pdbx_strand_id
1 'polypeptide(L)'
;KVVAYQTCVLDYADLILEYLHQLGVEYVFGVPGGAIEPLYNALARSERRGGPKAIIARHESAAAFMADGYFRETGKLGVVCTTTGPGATNLVTGVASAFVDKSPMLVITAQTALPKFGKKPLQDSSETAIDTVAILRSCCKFNSLVSHAAQLEAKLISALMEAGQSPRGPVHISIPSDILRSPYPHENPNVHVNYLMQRPSLVDKPAVDKLTEEIVTSDKIVFFLGYGCGRAYQQIEQLAEALNAPFVS
;
A
#
# COMPACT_ATOMS: atom_id res chain seq x y z
N LYS A 1 14.16 -9.86 25.20
CA LYS A 1 13.09 -10.90 25.03
C LYS A 1 12.20 -10.38 23.90
N VAL A 2 12.24 -11.05 22.76
CA VAL A 2 11.29 -10.80 21.68
C VAL A 2 9.94 -11.33 22.20
N VAL A 3 9.01 -10.42 22.47
CA VAL A 3 7.63 -10.80 22.80
C VAL A 3 7.03 -11.34 21.50
N ALA A 4 6.56 -12.57 21.50
CA ALA A 4 5.85 -13.11 20.36
C ALA A 4 4.60 -12.25 20.09
N TYR A 5 4.39 -11.87 18.85
CA TYR A 5 3.22 -11.11 18.44
C TYR A 5 1.94 -11.93 18.74
N GLN A 6 1.00 -11.31 19.41
CA GLN A 6 -0.32 -11.92 19.66
C GLN A 6 -1.38 -11.15 18.87
N THR A 7 -2.07 -11.86 18.01
CA THR A 7 -3.24 -11.32 17.29
C THR A 7 -4.31 -10.92 18.33
N CYS A 8 -4.83 -9.71 18.17
CA CYS A 8 -5.92 -9.19 18.98
C CYS A 8 -6.70 -8.17 18.15
N VAL A 9 -7.80 -8.59 17.58
CA VAL A 9 -8.64 -7.76 16.71
C VAL A 9 -9.91 -7.41 17.49
N LEU A 10 -10.01 -6.16 17.94
CA LEU A 10 -11.15 -5.65 18.69
C LEU A 10 -12.14 -4.91 17.77
N ASP A 11 -11.61 -4.17 16.82
CA ASP A 11 -12.35 -3.34 15.88
C ASP A 11 -11.80 -3.48 14.47
N TYR A 12 -12.48 -2.86 13.51
CA TYR A 12 -12.00 -2.88 12.10
C TYR A 12 -10.69 -2.11 11.89
N ALA A 13 -10.32 -1.21 12.77
CA ALA A 13 -9.00 -0.57 12.71
C ALA A 13 -7.89 -1.57 13.12
N ASP A 14 -8.10 -2.41 14.13
CA ASP A 14 -7.17 -3.49 14.46
C ASP A 14 -7.05 -4.51 13.32
N LEU A 15 -8.15 -4.85 12.64
CA LEU A 15 -8.14 -5.74 11.48
C LEU A 15 -7.19 -5.25 10.38
N ILE A 16 -7.22 -3.95 10.07
CA ILE A 16 -6.30 -3.35 9.09
C ILE A 16 -4.85 -3.62 9.51
N LEU A 17 -4.52 -3.38 10.77
CA LEU A 17 -3.15 -3.53 11.26
C LEU A 17 -2.70 -4.98 11.30
N GLU A 18 -3.61 -5.92 11.53
CA GLU A 18 -3.29 -7.34 11.45
C GLU A 18 -2.89 -7.75 10.03
N TYR A 19 -3.60 -7.28 9.00
CA TYR A 19 -3.22 -7.50 7.61
C TYR A 19 -1.88 -6.84 7.26
N LEU A 20 -1.62 -5.63 7.76
CA LEU A 20 -0.34 -4.96 7.56
C LEU A 20 0.81 -5.72 8.25
N HIS A 21 0.56 -6.25 9.45
CA HIS A 21 1.53 -7.09 10.15
C HIS A 21 1.86 -8.37 9.36
N GLN A 22 0.85 -9.06 8.83
CA GLN A 22 1.04 -10.24 7.98
C GLN A 22 1.91 -9.93 6.75
N LEU A 23 1.84 -8.72 6.20
CA LEU A 23 2.68 -8.26 5.07
C LEU A 23 4.07 -7.78 5.50
N GLY A 24 4.42 -7.85 6.77
CA GLY A 24 5.69 -7.40 7.30
C GLY A 24 5.86 -5.88 7.29
N VAL A 25 4.77 -5.11 7.21
CA VAL A 25 4.80 -3.65 7.34
C VAL A 25 5.15 -3.28 8.78
N GLU A 26 6.14 -2.41 8.95
CA GLU A 26 6.61 -1.97 10.27
C GLU A 26 6.09 -0.58 10.64
N TYR A 27 5.86 0.26 9.64
CA TYR A 27 5.54 1.67 9.85
C TYR A 27 4.31 2.09 9.04
N VAL A 28 3.45 2.89 9.67
CA VAL A 28 2.36 3.62 9.04
C VAL A 28 2.65 5.11 9.21
N PHE A 29 2.86 5.79 8.10
CA PHE A 29 3.18 7.22 8.09
C PHE A 29 1.91 8.06 8.07
N GLY A 30 1.87 9.20 8.73
CA GLY A 30 0.67 10.02 8.68
C GLY A 30 0.65 11.23 9.58
N VAL A 31 -0.47 11.93 9.53
CA VAL A 31 -0.80 13.04 10.42
C VAL A 31 -2.10 12.68 11.15
N PRO A 32 -2.10 12.65 12.48
CA PRO A 32 -3.31 12.35 13.25
C PRO A 32 -4.39 13.41 13.08
N GLY A 33 -5.64 13.00 13.26
CA GLY A 33 -6.79 13.88 13.23
C GLY A 33 -8.04 13.16 13.70
N GLY A 34 -9.12 13.89 14.02
CA GLY A 34 -10.28 13.33 14.69
C GLY A 34 -10.99 12.19 13.96
N ALA A 35 -11.04 12.21 12.62
CA ALA A 35 -11.70 11.15 11.88
C ALA A 35 -10.84 9.86 11.76
N ILE A 36 -9.50 9.98 11.78
CA ILE A 36 -8.57 8.84 11.69
C ILE A 36 -8.12 8.34 13.08
N GLU A 37 -8.51 9.02 14.15
CA GLU A 37 -8.14 8.65 15.53
C GLU A 37 -8.32 7.16 15.85
N PRO A 38 -9.39 6.46 15.41
CA PRO A 38 -9.53 5.03 15.72
C PRO A 38 -8.37 4.18 15.18
N LEU A 39 -7.83 4.52 13.99
CA LEU A 39 -6.67 3.82 13.44
C LEU A 39 -5.39 4.11 14.26
N TYR A 40 -5.21 5.34 14.75
CA TYR A 40 -4.09 5.66 15.63
C TYR A 40 -4.18 4.95 16.99
N ASN A 41 -5.39 4.79 17.53
CA ASN A 41 -5.59 3.99 18.73
C ASN A 41 -5.23 2.51 18.51
N ALA A 42 -5.60 1.96 17.36
CA ALA A 42 -5.21 0.62 16.96
C ALA A 42 -3.68 0.50 16.74
N LEU A 43 -3.02 1.50 16.11
CA LEU A 43 -1.57 1.56 15.96
C LEU A 43 -0.86 1.53 17.33
N ALA A 44 -1.35 2.28 18.30
CA ALA A 44 -0.80 2.25 19.66
C ALA A 44 -0.99 0.89 20.34
N ARG A 45 -2.09 0.18 20.09
CA ARG A 45 -2.27 -1.21 20.54
C ARG A 45 -1.33 -2.17 19.83
N SER A 46 -1.18 -2.03 18.51
CA SER A 46 -0.32 -2.83 17.65
C SER A 46 1.16 -2.71 18.05
N GLU A 47 1.67 -1.49 18.24
CA GLU A 47 3.05 -1.23 18.66
C GLU A 47 3.41 -1.94 19.97
N ARG A 48 2.51 -1.92 20.96
CA ARG A 48 2.71 -2.62 22.23
C ARG A 48 2.82 -4.14 22.08
N ARG A 49 2.29 -4.68 20.99
CA ARG A 49 2.36 -6.12 20.65
C ARG A 49 3.49 -6.45 19.67
N GLY A 50 4.31 -5.48 19.28
CA GLY A 50 5.40 -5.67 18.31
C GLY A 50 4.96 -5.66 16.84
N GLY A 51 3.76 -5.17 16.56
CA GLY A 51 3.24 -4.97 15.21
C GLY A 51 3.54 -3.57 14.63
N PRO A 52 2.86 -3.19 13.53
CA PRO A 52 3.00 -1.89 12.90
C PRO A 52 2.81 -0.73 13.87
N LYS A 53 3.63 0.32 13.71
CA LYS A 53 3.58 1.52 14.54
C LYS A 53 3.49 2.80 13.71
N ALA A 54 2.99 3.88 14.33
CA ALA A 54 2.85 5.17 13.69
C ALA A 54 4.16 5.94 13.60
N ILE A 55 4.43 6.54 12.46
CA ILE A 55 5.43 7.59 12.28
C ILE A 55 4.70 8.89 11.94
N ILE A 56 4.78 9.85 12.83
CA ILE A 56 4.07 11.12 12.69
C ILE A 56 4.88 12.07 11.80
N ALA A 57 4.27 12.48 10.70
CA ALA A 57 4.79 13.52 9.82
C ALA A 57 4.24 14.90 10.22
N ARG A 58 4.90 15.95 9.75
CA ARG A 58 4.43 17.34 9.95
C ARG A 58 3.46 17.81 8.87
N HIS A 59 3.39 17.07 7.75
CA HIS A 59 2.51 17.35 6.63
C HIS A 59 2.19 16.05 5.89
N GLU A 60 1.00 15.91 5.36
CA GLU A 60 0.53 14.67 4.74
C GLU A 60 1.28 14.33 3.45
N SER A 61 1.67 15.33 2.65
CA SER A 61 2.54 15.09 1.49
C SER A 61 3.86 14.46 1.90
N ALA A 62 4.47 14.94 3.00
CA ALA A 62 5.69 14.34 3.53
C ALA A 62 5.46 12.89 3.98
N ALA A 63 4.32 12.60 4.63
CA ALA A 63 3.96 11.24 5.01
C ALA A 63 3.87 10.30 3.80
N ALA A 64 3.27 10.76 2.68
CA ALA A 64 3.20 9.98 1.45
C ALA A 64 4.59 9.75 0.84
N PHE A 65 5.47 10.76 0.79
CA PHE A 65 6.86 10.59 0.35
C PHE A 65 7.68 9.68 1.28
N MET A 66 7.43 9.71 2.59
CA MET A 66 8.05 8.77 3.54
C MET A 66 7.62 7.33 3.25
N ALA A 67 6.34 7.10 2.96
CA ALA A 67 5.83 5.78 2.58
C ALA A 67 6.44 5.29 1.25
N ASP A 68 6.59 6.17 0.26
CA ASP A 68 7.26 5.85 -1.01
C ASP A 68 8.74 5.51 -0.78
N GLY A 69 9.47 6.34 -0.03
CA GLY A 69 10.86 6.09 0.32
C GLY A 69 11.06 4.79 1.10
N TYR A 70 10.14 4.46 2.02
CA TYR A 70 10.16 3.21 2.76
C TYR A 70 10.06 2.00 1.82
N PHE A 71 9.18 2.04 0.83
CA PHE A 71 9.11 0.97 -0.17
C PHE A 71 10.40 0.87 -0.99
N ARG A 72 10.94 1.99 -1.45
CA ARG A 72 12.16 2.01 -2.28
C ARG A 72 13.35 1.41 -1.56
N GLU A 73 13.48 1.70 -0.27
CA GLU A 73 14.58 1.22 0.57
C GLU A 73 14.41 -0.24 1.00
N THR A 74 13.19 -0.63 1.38
CA THR A 74 12.96 -1.93 2.03
C THR A 74 12.30 -2.98 1.13
N GLY A 75 11.68 -2.58 0.03
CA GLY A 75 10.81 -3.42 -0.79
C GLY A 75 9.46 -3.76 -0.14
N LYS A 76 9.19 -3.29 1.09
CA LYS A 76 7.93 -3.51 1.80
C LYS A 76 6.89 -2.48 1.40
N LEU A 77 5.61 -2.82 1.51
CA LEU A 77 4.51 -1.92 1.19
C LEU A 77 4.60 -0.63 2.01
N GLY A 78 4.61 0.52 1.32
CA GLY A 78 4.45 1.81 1.97
C GLY A 78 3.00 2.02 2.40
N VAL A 79 2.78 2.53 3.62
CA VAL A 79 1.44 2.78 4.13
C VAL A 79 1.36 4.20 4.66
N VAL A 80 0.37 4.96 4.19
CA VAL A 80 0.09 6.30 4.66
C VAL A 80 -1.36 6.42 5.11
N CYS A 81 -1.58 7.10 6.24
CA CYS A 81 -2.94 7.37 6.74
C CYS A 81 -3.13 8.83 7.11
N THR A 82 -4.34 9.33 6.91
CA THR A 82 -4.67 10.73 7.17
C THR A 82 -6.14 10.93 7.52
N THR A 83 -6.40 12.08 8.13
CA THR A 83 -7.76 12.50 8.42
C THR A 83 -8.51 12.92 7.14
N THR A 84 -9.76 13.28 7.29
CA THR A 84 -10.67 13.74 6.22
C THR A 84 -10.35 15.18 5.78
N GLY A 85 -10.94 15.64 4.69
CA GLY A 85 -10.82 17.01 4.18
C GLY A 85 -9.39 17.36 3.75
N PRO A 86 -8.80 18.42 4.33
CA PRO A 86 -7.45 18.87 3.95
C PRO A 86 -6.38 17.79 4.15
N GLY A 87 -6.53 16.90 5.14
CA GLY A 87 -5.62 15.79 5.33
C GLY A 87 -5.58 14.89 4.10
N ALA A 88 -6.72 14.55 3.52
CA ALA A 88 -6.79 13.72 2.32
C ALA A 88 -6.29 14.46 1.06
N THR A 89 -6.63 15.73 0.88
CA THR A 89 -6.19 16.51 -0.30
C THR A 89 -4.68 16.78 -0.29
N ASN A 90 -4.08 16.96 0.87
CA ASN A 90 -2.63 17.14 1.02
C ASN A 90 -1.80 15.91 0.62
N LEU A 91 -2.40 14.72 0.55
CA LEU A 91 -1.69 13.51 0.11
C LEU A 91 -1.43 13.46 -1.41
N VAL A 92 -2.22 14.18 -2.21
CA VAL A 92 -2.30 13.99 -3.67
C VAL A 92 -0.93 14.03 -4.32
N THR A 93 -0.08 15.00 -3.99
CA THR A 93 1.25 15.14 -4.59
C THR A 93 2.12 13.90 -4.39
N GLY A 94 2.22 13.40 -3.15
CA GLY A 94 3.04 12.22 -2.86
C GLY A 94 2.46 10.93 -3.45
N VAL A 95 1.14 10.79 -3.45
CA VAL A 95 0.46 9.64 -4.07
C VAL A 95 0.63 9.64 -5.59
N ALA A 96 0.52 10.82 -6.24
CA ALA A 96 0.73 10.96 -7.67
C ALA A 96 2.18 10.63 -8.07
N SER A 97 3.16 11.04 -7.28
CA SER A 97 4.56 10.65 -7.47
C SER A 97 4.73 9.13 -7.42
N ALA A 98 4.22 8.49 -6.39
CA ALA A 98 4.28 7.03 -6.26
C ALA A 98 3.54 6.31 -7.42
N PHE A 99 2.46 6.90 -7.96
CA PHE A 99 1.73 6.35 -9.10
C PHE A 99 2.57 6.37 -10.38
N VAL A 100 3.23 7.49 -10.68
CA VAL A 100 4.11 7.61 -11.86
C VAL A 100 5.27 6.63 -11.77
N ASP A 101 5.87 6.50 -10.59
CA ASP A 101 7.04 5.66 -10.34
C ASP A 101 6.70 4.18 -10.08
N LYS A 102 5.41 3.80 -10.15
CA LYS A 102 4.95 2.42 -9.93
C LYS A 102 5.28 1.88 -8.53
N SER A 103 5.40 2.77 -7.55
CA SER A 103 5.64 2.41 -6.16
C SER A 103 4.35 1.95 -5.49
N PRO A 104 4.27 0.72 -4.96
CA PRO A 104 3.10 0.25 -4.24
C PRO A 104 2.95 1.02 -2.93
N MET A 105 1.77 1.57 -2.71
CA MET A 105 1.42 2.32 -1.51
C MET A 105 -0.04 2.07 -1.14
N LEU A 106 -0.31 1.76 0.13
CA LEU A 106 -1.65 1.78 0.67
C LEU A 106 -1.94 3.16 1.25
N VAL A 107 -2.91 3.84 0.67
CA VAL A 107 -3.41 5.15 1.12
C VAL A 107 -4.72 4.94 1.88
N ILE A 108 -4.73 5.25 3.16
CA ILE A 108 -5.92 5.19 4.01
C ILE A 108 -6.33 6.61 4.36
N THR A 109 -7.47 7.05 3.84
CA THR A 109 -8.06 8.32 4.28
C THR A 109 -9.26 8.04 5.18
N ALA A 110 -9.34 8.73 6.30
CA ALA A 110 -10.58 8.72 7.04
C ALA A 110 -11.68 9.46 6.28
N GLN A 111 -12.91 9.11 6.57
CA GLN A 111 -14.10 9.80 6.12
C GLN A 111 -14.96 10.18 7.31
N THR A 112 -15.80 11.20 7.17
CA THR A 112 -16.82 11.49 8.17
C THR A 112 -17.73 10.28 8.35
N ALA A 113 -18.31 10.12 9.56
CA ALA A 113 -19.21 9.01 9.84
C ALA A 113 -20.38 8.96 8.85
N LEU A 114 -20.76 7.80 8.37
CA LEU A 114 -21.82 7.60 7.38
C LEU A 114 -23.13 8.36 7.68
N PRO A 115 -23.64 8.35 8.92
CA PRO A 115 -24.88 9.10 9.26
C PRO A 115 -24.76 10.63 9.12
N LYS A 116 -23.54 11.16 8.91
CA LYS A 116 -23.29 12.60 8.73
C LYS A 116 -23.21 13.01 7.26
N PHE A 117 -23.19 12.08 6.32
CA PHE A 117 -23.16 12.39 4.89
C PHE A 117 -24.36 13.28 4.49
N GLY A 118 -24.12 14.27 3.64
CA GLY A 118 -25.11 15.25 3.23
C GLY A 118 -25.51 16.29 4.28
N LYS A 119 -24.96 16.23 5.51
CA LYS A 119 -25.27 17.13 6.63
C LYS A 119 -24.20 18.22 6.84
N LYS A 120 -23.29 18.40 5.90
CA LYS A 120 -22.19 19.38 5.94
C LYS A 120 -21.36 19.34 7.23
N PRO A 121 -20.85 18.15 7.64
CA PRO A 121 -19.97 18.06 8.80
C PRO A 121 -18.65 18.79 8.54
N LEU A 122 -17.91 19.07 9.61
CA LEU A 122 -16.57 19.66 9.49
C LEU A 122 -15.67 18.76 8.63
N GLN A 123 -14.97 19.36 7.66
CA GLN A 123 -14.04 18.67 6.75
C GLN A 123 -14.70 17.51 5.97
N ASP A 124 -15.92 17.70 5.53
CA ASP A 124 -16.64 16.71 4.73
C ASP A 124 -15.85 16.36 3.46
N SER A 125 -15.56 15.09 3.29
CA SER A 125 -14.85 14.53 2.12
C SER A 125 -15.72 13.56 1.35
N SER A 126 -17.04 13.55 1.62
CA SER A 126 -18.01 12.76 0.90
C SER A 126 -18.27 13.31 -0.52
N GLU A 127 -18.98 12.54 -1.32
CA GLU A 127 -19.39 12.91 -2.68
C GLU A 127 -20.20 14.21 -2.75
N THR A 128 -20.84 14.60 -1.64
CA THR A 128 -21.64 15.84 -1.56
C THR A 128 -20.82 17.08 -1.18
N ALA A 129 -19.51 16.92 -0.98
CA ALA A 129 -18.58 18.00 -0.63
C ALA A 129 -17.29 17.91 -1.46
N ILE A 130 -16.12 17.82 -0.82
CA ILE A 130 -14.85 17.57 -1.53
C ILE A 130 -14.67 16.07 -1.69
N ASP A 131 -15.10 15.51 -2.81
CA ASP A 131 -15.01 14.08 -3.08
C ASP A 131 -13.55 13.60 -3.18
N THR A 132 -12.98 13.20 -2.06
CA THR A 132 -11.59 12.72 -2.00
C THR A 132 -11.39 11.41 -2.74
N VAL A 133 -12.42 10.59 -2.87
CA VAL A 133 -12.38 9.37 -3.68
C VAL A 133 -12.25 9.74 -5.16
N ALA A 134 -13.00 10.73 -5.63
CA ALA A 134 -12.87 11.20 -7.01
C ALA A 134 -11.51 11.84 -7.27
N ILE A 135 -10.99 12.65 -6.34
CA ILE A 135 -9.66 13.30 -6.46
C ILE A 135 -8.55 12.27 -6.60
N LEU A 136 -8.52 11.24 -5.77
CA LEU A 136 -7.46 10.22 -5.78
C LEU A 136 -7.62 9.18 -6.89
N ARG A 137 -8.74 9.17 -7.61
CA ARG A 137 -9.01 8.19 -8.68
C ARG A 137 -7.97 8.18 -9.78
N SER A 138 -7.45 9.36 -10.13
CA SER A 138 -6.48 9.51 -11.24
C SER A 138 -5.05 9.09 -10.88
N CYS A 139 -4.76 8.90 -9.58
CA CYS A 139 -3.43 8.53 -9.11
C CYS A 139 -3.41 7.26 -8.25
N CYS A 140 -4.46 6.44 -8.31
CA CYS A 140 -4.53 5.15 -7.64
C CYS A 140 -5.04 4.07 -8.59
N LYS A 141 -4.47 2.87 -8.49
CA LYS A 141 -4.90 1.68 -9.24
C LYS A 141 -6.24 1.12 -8.74
N PHE A 142 -6.44 1.19 -7.44
CA PHE A 142 -7.67 0.84 -6.75
C PHE A 142 -8.09 2.02 -5.88
N ASN A 143 -9.38 2.34 -5.90
CA ASN A 143 -9.88 3.49 -5.16
C ASN A 143 -11.34 3.24 -4.74
N SER A 144 -11.61 3.19 -3.44
CA SER A 144 -12.93 2.82 -2.94
C SER A 144 -13.28 3.48 -1.60
N LEU A 145 -14.55 3.88 -1.49
CA LEU A 145 -15.18 4.19 -0.22
C LEU A 145 -15.70 2.90 0.43
N VAL A 146 -15.48 2.72 1.72
CA VAL A 146 -16.12 1.67 2.51
C VAL A 146 -17.47 2.20 3.01
N SER A 147 -18.55 1.70 2.46
CA SER A 147 -19.90 2.15 2.80
C SER A 147 -20.60 1.27 3.85
N HIS A 148 -20.00 0.17 4.25
CA HIS A 148 -20.49 -0.74 5.29
C HIS A 148 -19.32 -1.53 5.89
N ALA A 149 -19.36 -1.78 7.20
CA ALA A 149 -18.29 -2.46 7.93
C ALA A 149 -17.93 -3.83 7.32
N ALA A 150 -18.93 -4.64 6.96
CA ALA A 150 -18.72 -5.95 6.33
C ALA A 150 -17.98 -5.93 4.98
N GLN A 151 -17.84 -4.76 4.34
CA GLN A 151 -17.10 -4.62 3.07
C GLN A 151 -15.60 -4.35 3.29
N LEU A 152 -15.21 -3.89 4.48
CA LEU A 152 -13.86 -3.37 4.71
C LEU A 152 -12.81 -4.43 4.41
N GLU A 153 -12.96 -5.61 4.96
CA GLU A 153 -11.99 -6.70 4.80
C GLU A 153 -11.79 -7.07 3.33
N ALA A 154 -12.88 -7.31 2.60
CA ALA A 154 -12.81 -7.66 1.18
C ALA A 154 -12.17 -6.55 0.33
N LYS A 155 -12.52 -5.28 0.60
CA LYS A 155 -11.94 -4.12 -0.10
C LYS A 155 -10.46 -3.93 0.23
N LEU A 156 -10.08 -4.15 1.48
CA LEU A 156 -8.67 -4.07 1.90
C LEU A 156 -7.83 -5.15 1.20
N ILE A 157 -8.31 -6.39 1.19
CA ILE A 157 -7.63 -7.49 0.49
C ILE A 157 -7.49 -7.17 -1.00
N SER A 158 -8.57 -6.72 -1.66
CA SER A 158 -8.53 -6.33 -3.07
C SER A 158 -7.51 -5.21 -3.32
N ALA A 159 -7.48 -4.19 -2.48
CA ALA A 159 -6.52 -3.09 -2.57
C ALA A 159 -5.06 -3.60 -2.41
N LEU A 160 -4.79 -4.43 -1.41
CA LEU A 160 -3.46 -4.99 -1.18
C LEU A 160 -2.99 -5.83 -2.37
N MET A 161 -3.86 -6.65 -2.93
CA MET A 161 -3.56 -7.42 -4.14
C MET A 161 -3.25 -6.51 -5.33
N GLU A 162 -4.05 -5.48 -5.57
CA GLU A 162 -3.83 -4.52 -6.65
C GLU A 162 -2.55 -3.71 -6.49
N ALA A 163 -2.19 -3.30 -5.27
CA ALA A 163 -0.94 -2.60 -5.02
C ALA A 163 0.28 -3.42 -5.44
N GLY A 164 0.26 -4.73 -5.16
CA GLY A 164 1.35 -5.66 -5.46
C GLY A 164 1.40 -6.14 -6.91
N GLN A 165 0.30 -5.98 -7.69
CA GLN A 165 0.23 -6.43 -9.09
C GLN A 165 1.01 -5.52 -10.04
N SER A 166 1.80 -6.14 -10.94
CA SER A 166 2.50 -5.41 -11.98
C SER A 166 1.53 -4.89 -13.08
N PRO A 167 1.64 -3.65 -13.51
CA PRO A 167 2.48 -2.61 -12.92
C PRO A 167 1.99 -2.26 -11.51
N ARG A 168 2.93 -2.17 -10.54
CA ARG A 168 2.60 -1.79 -9.15
C ARG A 168 2.12 -0.35 -9.07
N GLY A 169 1.56 0.05 -7.94
CA GLY A 169 1.18 1.44 -7.72
C GLY A 169 0.34 1.65 -6.48
N PRO A 170 0.02 2.90 -6.17
CA PRO A 170 -0.81 3.25 -5.04
C PRO A 170 -2.24 2.73 -5.17
N VAL A 171 -2.82 2.43 -4.03
CA VAL A 171 -4.23 2.06 -3.86
C VAL A 171 -4.82 2.88 -2.72
N HIS A 172 -6.08 3.24 -2.82
CA HIS A 172 -6.76 4.10 -1.85
C HIS A 172 -8.02 3.47 -1.29
N ILE A 173 -8.18 3.54 0.02
CA ILE A 173 -9.40 3.19 0.73
C ILE A 173 -9.80 4.36 1.61
N SER A 174 -11.00 4.90 1.37
CA SER A 174 -11.62 5.90 2.24
C SER A 174 -12.55 5.20 3.23
N ILE A 175 -12.30 5.40 4.53
CA ILE A 175 -12.97 4.64 5.58
C ILE A 175 -13.66 5.59 6.56
N PRO A 176 -15.00 5.56 6.66
CA PRO A 176 -15.74 6.31 7.65
C PRO A 176 -15.31 5.98 9.08
N SER A 177 -15.26 7.01 9.94
CA SER A 177 -14.77 6.90 11.32
C SER A 177 -15.61 5.97 12.18
N ASP A 178 -16.91 5.86 11.92
CA ASP A 178 -17.80 4.92 12.58
C ASP A 178 -17.51 3.47 12.19
N ILE A 179 -17.14 3.23 10.93
CA ILE A 179 -16.71 1.90 10.48
C ILE A 179 -15.39 1.49 11.14
N LEU A 180 -14.39 2.39 11.19
CA LEU A 180 -13.13 2.11 11.86
C LEU A 180 -13.32 1.69 13.33
N ARG A 181 -14.30 2.29 14.03
CA ARG A 181 -14.64 2.00 15.42
C ARG A 181 -15.57 0.80 15.62
N SER A 182 -16.19 0.31 14.54
CA SER A 182 -17.12 -0.80 14.65
C SER A 182 -16.40 -2.05 15.16
N PRO A 183 -16.99 -2.79 16.10
CA PRO A 183 -16.43 -4.06 16.56
C PRO A 183 -16.26 -5.05 15.41
N TYR A 184 -15.11 -5.69 15.34
CA TYR A 184 -14.91 -6.78 14.38
C TYR A 184 -15.52 -8.07 14.95
N PRO A 185 -16.34 -8.80 14.18
CA PRO A 185 -17.13 -9.92 14.72
C PRO A 185 -16.35 -11.22 14.93
N HIS A 186 -15.07 -11.27 14.54
CA HIS A 186 -14.23 -12.45 14.60
C HIS A 186 -12.97 -12.17 15.44
N GLU A 187 -12.36 -13.23 15.98
CA GLU A 187 -11.10 -13.11 16.74
C GLU A 187 -9.87 -12.91 15.84
N ASN A 188 -9.95 -13.39 14.59
CA ASN A 188 -8.84 -13.37 13.64
C ASN A 188 -9.33 -12.92 12.25
N PRO A 189 -8.43 -12.36 11.43
CA PRO A 189 -8.70 -12.12 10.00
C PRO A 189 -9.16 -13.39 9.30
N ASN A 190 -10.10 -13.25 8.36
CA ASN A 190 -10.65 -14.40 7.62
C ASN A 190 -9.65 -15.01 6.62
N VAL A 191 -8.60 -14.28 6.25
CA VAL A 191 -7.67 -14.65 5.19
C VAL A 191 -6.22 -14.41 5.61
N HIS A 192 -5.33 -15.31 5.22
CA HIS A 192 -3.89 -15.07 5.29
C HIS A 192 -3.43 -14.39 3.99
N VAL A 193 -3.32 -13.06 4.00
CA VAL A 193 -3.04 -12.26 2.82
C VAL A 193 -1.70 -12.60 2.15
N ASN A 194 -0.72 -13.07 2.90
CA ASN A 194 0.56 -13.52 2.35
C ASN A 194 0.40 -14.61 1.29
N TYR A 195 -0.56 -15.51 1.44
CA TYR A 195 -0.87 -16.55 0.45
C TYR A 195 -1.36 -15.95 -0.87
N LEU A 196 -2.19 -14.92 -0.78
CA LEU A 196 -2.75 -14.24 -1.95
C LEU A 196 -1.69 -13.40 -2.70
N MET A 197 -0.65 -12.96 -1.97
CA MET A 197 0.44 -12.17 -2.54
C MET A 197 1.55 -13.02 -3.16
N GLN A 198 1.59 -14.34 -2.86
CA GLN A 198 2.53 -15.27 -3.47
C GLN A 198 2.07 -15.57 -4.89
N ARG A 199 2.89 -15.20 -5.86
CA ARG A 199 2.63 -15.53 -7.27
C ARG A 199 3.60 -16.59 -7.72
N PRO A 200 3.12 -17.69 -8.34
CA PRO A 200 4.01 -18.57 -9.05
C PRO A 200 4.65 -17.78 -10.19
N SER A 201 5.96 -17.87 -10.30
CA SER A 201 6.66 -17.36 -11.49
C SER A 201 6.37 -18.32 -12.64
N LEU A 202 5.50 -17.91 -13.54
CA LEU A 202 5.28 -18.63 -14.79
C LEU A 202 6.41 -18.24 -15.74
N VAL A 203 7.28 -19.19 -16.04
CA VAL A 203 8.36 -19.01 -17.02
C VAL A 203 7.85 -19.53 -18.37
N ASP A 204 7.79 -18.65 -19.36
CA ASP A 204 7.57 -19.03 -20.75
C ASP A 204 8.88 -19.64 -21.28
N LYS A 205 9.01 -20.95 -21.14
CA LYS A 205 10.22 -21.66 -21.53
C LYS A 205 10.56 -21.49 -23.02
N PRO A 206 9.63 -21.62 -23.98
CA PRO A 206 9.90 -21.33 -25.38
C PRO A 206 10.46 -19.93 -25.65
N ALA A 207 9.93 -18.90 -24.97
CA ALA A 207 10.44 -17.54 -25.09
C ALA A 207 11.86 -17.39 -24.51
N VAL A 208 12.15 -18.05 -23.39
CA VAL A 208 13.49 -18.06 -22.79
C VAL A 208 14.49 -18.80 -23.70
N ASP A 209 14.11 -19.96 -24.25
CA ASP A 209 14.98 -20.74 -25.15
C ASP A 209 15.32 -19.93 -26.41
N LYS A 210 14.32 -19.25 -27.01
CA LYS A 210 14.53 -18.35 -28.16
C LYS A 210 15.43 -17.16 -27.81
N LEU A 211 15.21 -16.51 -26.67
CA LEU A 211 16.06 -15.40 -26.21
C LEU A 211 17.51 -15.88 -26.00
N THR A 212 17.69 -17.09 -25.44
CA THR A 212 19.01 -17.66 -25.23
C THR A 212 19.73 -17.90 -26.56
N GLU A 213 19.03 -18.44 -27.57
CA GLU A 213 19.57 -18.63 -28.93
C GLU A 213 19.98 -17.30 -29.56
N GLU A 214 19.13 -16.26 -29.48
CA GLU A 214 19.45 -14.93 -29.98
C GLU A 214 20.67 -14.30 -29.29
N ILE A 215 20.78 -14.46 -27.95
CA ILE A 215 21.94 -13.99 -27.20
C ILE A 215 23.23 -14.67 -27.64
N VAL A 216 23.22 -16.02 -27.77
CA VAL A 216 24.41 -16.80 -28.14
C VAL A 216 24.84 -16.54 -29.57
N THR A 217 23.93 -16.23 -30.48
CA THR A 217 24.21 -15.98 -31.90
C THR A 217 24.52 -14.52 -32.24
N SER A 218 24.35 -13.60 -31.28
CA SER A 218 24.55 -12.18 -31.49
C SER A 218 26.00 -11.76 -31.23
N ASP A 219 26.60 -11.00 -32.16
CA ASP A 219 27.95 -10.47 -32.00
C ASP A 219 28.05 -9.27 -31.05
N LYS A 220 26.95 -8.54 -30.86
CA LYS A 220 26.90 -7.32 -30.05
C LYS A 220 25.59 -7.27 -29.27
N ILE A 221 25.71 -7.19 -27.96
CA ILE A 221 24.58 -7.16 -27.03
C ILE A 221 24.68 -5.90 -26.18
N VAL A 222 23.55 -5.23 -25.95
CA VAL A 222 23.41 -4.12 -25.00
C VAL A 222 22.17 -4.38 -24.14
N PHE A 223 22.31 -4.27 -22.82
CA PHE A 223 21.19 -4.37 -21.89
C PHE A 223 20.61 -2.98 -21.58
N PHE A 224 19.30 -2.82 -21.78
CA PHE A 224 18.55 -1.67 -21.29
C PHE A 224 17.75 -2.11 -20.05
N LEU A 225 18.14 -1.61 -18.89
CA LEU A 225 17.60 -2.03 -17.59
C LEU A 225 16.56 -1.02 -17.11
N GLY A 226 15.30 -1.42 -17.07
CA GLY A 226 14.24 -0.63 -16.45
C GLY A 226 14.11 -0.92 -14.95
N TYR A 227 13.35 -0.08 -14.25
CA TYR A 227 13.11 -0.17 -12.80
C TYR A 227 12.61 -1.57 -12.33
N GLY A 228 11.91 -2.30 -13.19
CA GLY A 228 11.44 -3.66 -12.89
C GLY A 228 12.54 -4.70 -12.69
N CYS A 229 13.78 -4.42 -13.09
CA CYS A 229 14.92 -5.33 -13.01
C CYS A 229 15.56 -5.41 -11.63
N GLY A 230 15.22 -4.53 -10.68
CA GLY A 230 15.93 -4.40 -9.41
C GLY A 230 16.05 -5.69 -8.59
N ARG A 231 15.08 -6.61 -8.68
CA ARG A 231 15.15 -7.91 -8.00
C ARG A 231 16.10 -8.92 -8.66
N ALA A 232 16.44 -8.72 -9.91
CA ALA A 232 17.31 -9.59 -10.69
C ALA A 232 18.66 -8.91 -11.02
N TYR A 233 18.97 -7.78 -10.36
CA TYR A 233 20.15 -6.98 -10.69
C TYR A 233 21.44 -7.80 -10.68
N GLN A 234 21.68 -8.59 -9.63
CA GLN A 234 22.88 -9.41 -9.52
C GLN A 234 23.01 -10.45 -10.65
N GLN A 235 21.90 -11.09 -11.00
CA GLN A 235 21.88 -12.08 -12.11
C GLN A 235 22.11 -11.40 -13.46
N ILE A 236 21.56 -10.21 -13.65
CA ILE A 236 21.75 -9.43 -14.88
C ILE A 236 23.19 -8.94 -14.98
N GLU A 237 23.78 -8.48 -13.89
CA GLU A 237 25.19 -8.06 -13.82
C GLU A 237 26.12 -9.22 -14.19
N GLN A 238 25.94 -10.39 -13.58
CA GLN A 238 26.69 -11.60 -13.91
C GLN A 238 26.55 -11.99 -15.39
N LEU A 239 25.34 -11.90 -15.95
CA LEU A 239 25.11 -12.18 -17.35
C LEU A 239 25.80 -11.15 -18.25
N ALA A 240 25.72 -9.88 -17.93
CA ALA A 240 26.37 -8.81 -18.69
C ALA A 240 27.90 -8.96 -18.68
N GLU A 241 28.50 -9.31 -17.53
CA GLU A 241 29.92 -9.61 -17.41
C GLU A 241 30.31 -10.83 -18.26
N ALA A 242 29.56 -11.94 -18.17
CA ALA A 242 29.83 -13.16 -18.92
C ALA A 242 29.78 -12.96 -20.44
N LEU A 243 28.95 -12.03 -20.92
CA LEU A 243 28.77 -11.69 -22.33
C LEU A 243 29.64 -10.49 -22.76
N ASN A 244 30.41 -9.90 -21.85
CA ASN A 244 31.11 -8.63 -22.08
C ASN A 244 30.19 -7.55 -22.70
N ALA A 245 28.96 -7.48 -22.23
CA ALA A 245 27.90 -6.62 -22.76
C ALA A 245 27.73 -5.38 -21.91
N PRO A 246 27.72 -4.17 -22.49
CA PRO A 246 27.40 -2.94 -21.76
C PRO A 246 25.92 -2.91 -21.36
N PHE A 247 25.63 -2.19 -20.28
CA PHE A 247 24.24 -1.94 -19.87
C PHE A 247 24.00 -0.45 -19.60
N VAL A 248 22.74 -0.04 -19.75
CA VAL A 248 22.23 1.30 -19.47
C VAL A 248 21.03 1.15 -18.52
N SER A 249 20.99 1.93 -17.43
CA SER A 249 19.92 1.95 -16.44
C SER A 249 19.29 3.33 -16.30
#